data_aa456f4370cd974456ac27f8ec424a30
#
_entry.id   aa456f4370cd974456ac27f8ec424a30
#
_cell.length_a   1.000
_cell.length_b   1.000
_cell.length_c   1.000
_cell.angle_alpha   90.00
_cell.angle_beta   90.00
_cell.angle_gamma   90.00
#
_symmetry.space_group_name_H-M   'P 1'
#
loop_
_entity.id
_entity.type
_entity.pdbx_description
1 polymer ?
#
loop_
_entity_poly.entity_id
_entity_poly.type
_entity_poly.pdbx_seq_one_letter_code
_entity_poly.pdbx_strand_id
1 'polypeptide(L)'
;MSGSPRAEPKYVAPDFRSPMLSSAPAAPTAVVEADGVLPDNFFATTNLPTYVKGTNGRWAMPREPRMDGCLVRDVDGVYWVREGRRVRRGDAVVVGLAEDGREGVLVHAHGFHFEDAAHGDFHFMSSQVSREKPIDYRQIAQLLVEERKREGHVLWVAGPALVHSRARDNLVWFIRNGFVQGLLAGNAVAVHDIEAAIVGTTLGMTSNGEPTVGGHSAHMRAINAVRRAGSIEAAVTNETITGGIMHACVIEHVPFILCGSIRDDGPLPGVITDAVAAQDAMRAHTKQATMCVMIATALHSIAVGNMLPAYYEDSQRGIVELPTICVDASEFLVSKLKDRGTHQAIGVVTNAQDFMSILRVTVEAEIAGAR
;
A
#
# COMPACT_ATOMS: atom_id res chain seq x y z
N MET A 1 -17.70 -28.11 1.60
CA MET A 1 -18.44 -27.16 2.43
C MET A 1 -18.21 -25.78 1.84
N SER A 2 -19.22 -25.19 1.21
CA SER A 2 -19.16 -23.87 0.62
C SER A 2 -19.19 -22.85 1.77
N GLY A 3 -18.02 -22.38 2.19
CA GLY A 3 -17.97 -21.21 3.07
C GLY A 3 -18.53 -20.02 2.30
N SER A 4 -19.57 -19.39 2.81
CA SER A 4 -20.05 -18.12 2.29
C SER A 4 -18.91 -17.11 2.30
N PRO A 5 -18.79 -16.26 1.28
CA PRO A 5 -17.80 -15.18 1.29
C PRO A 5 -18.00 -14.37 2.57
N ARG A 6 -16.90 -14.04 3.23
CA ARG A 6 -16.96 -13.19 4.43
C ARG A 6 -17.54 -11.85 4.00
N ALA A 7 -18.64 -11.44 4.64
CA ALA A 7 -19.27 -10.16 4.32
C ALA A 7 -18.25 -9.02 4.45
N GLU A 8 -18.25 -8.10 3.49
CA GLU A 8 -17.44 -6.87 3.59
C GLU A 8 -17.85 -6.10 4.84
N PRO A 9 -16.90 -5.53 5.59
CA PRO A 9 -17.23 -4.73 6.76
C PRO A 9 -18.07 -3.53 6.33
N LYS A 10 -19.21 -3.34 6.97
CA LYS A 10 -20.08 -2.19 6.73
C LYS A 10 -19.67 -1.03 7.61
N TYR A 11 -19.47 0.13 7.02
CA TYR A 11 -19.18 1.33 7.78
C TYR A 11 -20.46 1.94 8.36
N VAL A 12 -20.43 2.20 9.66
CA VAL A 12 -21.49 2.91 10.39
C VAL A 12 -20.92 4.24 10.86
N ALA A 13 -21.46 5.33 10.33
CA ALA A 13 -21.02 6.66 10.71
C ALA A 13 -21.37 6.99 12.17
N PRO A 14 -20.63 7.89 12.83
CA PRO A 14 -20.94 8.35 14.18
C PRO A 14 -22.33 9.02 14.23
N ASP A 15 -23.02 8.90 15.38
CA ASP A 15 -24.21 9.68 15.62
C ASP A 15 -23.86 11.13 15.99
N PHE A 16 -23.74 11.99 14.99
CA PHE A 16 -23.44 13.40 15.17
C PHE A 16 -24.53 14.19 15.90
N ARG A 17 -25.72 13.59 16.14
CA ARG A 17 -26.80 14.20 16.90
C ARG A 17 -26.68 13.93 18.42
N SER A 18 -25.74 13.02 18.80
CA SER A 18 -25.49 12.79 20.24
C SER A 18 -25.16 14.11 20.95
N PRO A 19 -25.53 14.27 22.22
CA PRO A 19 -25.34 15.54 22.94
C PRO A 19 -23.89 16.02 22.91
N MET A 20 -22.91 15.16 23.04
CA MET A 20 -21.51 15.49 23.03
C MET A 20 -21.06 16.04 21.66
N LEU A 21 -21.36 15.34 20.56
CA LEU A 21 -20.91 15.74 19.22
C LEU A 21 -21.70 16.92 18.67
N SER A 22 -23.00 17.03 18.97
CA SER A 22 -23.82 18.14 18.53
C SER A 22 -23.38 19.46 19.18
N SER A 23 -23.01 19.45 20.47
CA SER A 23 -22.57 20.63 21.23
C SER A 23 -21.07 20.93 21.10
N ALA A 24 -20.25 20.03 20.50
CA ALA A 24 -18.84 20.23 20.35
C ALA A 24 -18.52 21.54 19.59
N PRO A 25 -17.43 22.25 19.93
CA PRO A 25 -16.98 23.42 19.17
C PRO A 25 -16.47 23.03 17.78
N ALA A 26 -16.29 24.01 16.90
CA ALA A 26 -15.46 23.83 15.72
C ALA A 26 -14.01 23.51 16.12
N ALA A 27 -13.32 22.70 15.34
CA ALA A 27 -11.93 22.37 15.59
C ALA A 27 -11.06 23.64 15.59
N PRO A 28 -10.32 23.92 16.68
CA PRO A 28 -9.47 25.08 16.76
C PRO A 28 -8.30 24.96 15.78
N THR A 29 -7.84 26.10 15.27
CA THR A 29 -6.67 26.14 14.37
C THR A 29 -5.66 27.16 14.85
N ALA A 30 -4.37 26.88 14.61
CA ALA A 30 -3.28 27.82 14.77
C ALA A 30 -2.59 28.07 13.42
N VAL A 31 -2.04 29.27 13.26
CA VAL A 31 -1.37 29.67 12.02
C VAL A 31 0.07 29.19 12.04
N VAL A 32 0.51 28.60 10.94
CA VAL A 32 1.91 28.21 10.73
C VAL A 32 2.78 29.47 10.60
N GLU A 33 3.80 29.60 11.45
CA GLU A 33 4.69 30.76 11.50
C GLU A 33 5.88 30.66 10.53
N ALA A 34 6.31 29.43 10.23
CA ALA A 34 7.42 29.16 9.31
C ALA A 34 7.15 27.89 8.49
N ASP A 35 7.66 27.84 7.25
CA ASP A 35 7.52 26.71 6.36
C ASP A 35 8.06 25.42 6.99
N GLY A 36 7.25 24.35 6.97
CA GLY A 36 7.62 23.05 7.51
C GLY A 36 7.63 22.92 9.02
N VAL A 37 7.20 23.96 9.76
CA VAL A 37 7.15 23.96 11.24
C VAL A 37 5.69 23.96 11.69
N LEU A 38 5.28 22.89 12.34
CA LEU A 38 3.91 22.75 12.86
C LEU A 38 3.75 23.58 14.15
N PRO A 39 2.55 24.15 14.40
CA PRO A 39 2.25 24.79 15.68
C PRO A 39 2.31 23.80 16.84
N ASP A 40 2.57 24.29 18.05
CA ASP A 40 2.47 23.46 19.25
C ASP A 40 1.05 22.86 19.39
N ASN A 41 0.97 21.62 19.90
CA ASN A 41 -0.28 20.88 20.07
C ASN A 41 -1.08 20.65 18.77
N PHE A 42 -0.42 20.63 17.61
CA PHE A 42 -1.08 20.24 16.37
C PHE A 42 -1.70 18.83 16.50
N PHE A 43 -2.82 18.62 15.84
CA PHE A 43 -3.45 17.30 15.77
C PHE A 43 -2.70 16.42 14.75
N ALA A 44 -2.13 15.31 15.23
CA ALA A 44 -1.49 14.30 14.38
C ALA A 44 -2.53 13.30 13.87
N THR A 45 -2.57 13.06 12.58
CA THR A 45 -3.54 12.15 11.97
C THR A 45 -3.17 10.68 12.20
N THR A 46 -4.18 9.85 12.37
CA THR A 46 -4.08 8.39 12.46
C THR A 46 -4.49 7.73 11.13
N ASN A 47 -4.45 6.40 11.09
CA ASN A 47 -5.00 5.61 9.99
C ASN A 47 -6.50 5.30 10.13
N LEU A 48 -7.17 5.84 11.16
CA LEU A 48 -8.60 5.60 11.42
C LEU A 48 -9.47 6.69 10.77
N PRO A 49 -10.74 6.39 10.45
CA PRO A 49 -11.68 7.38 10.00
C PRO A 49 -11.77 8.56 10.99
N THR A 50 -11.46 9.75 10.52
CA THR A 50 -11.38 10.95 11.34
C THR A 50 -12.39 11.98 10.82
N TYR A 51 -13.12 12.62 11.73
CA TYR A 51 -14.06 13.71 11.41
C TYR A 51 -13.61 15.00 12.08
N VAL A 52 -13.76 16.08 11.35
CA VAL A 52 -13.43 17.43 11.83
C VAL A 52 -14.69 18.30 11.78
N LYS A 53 -15.00 18.99 12.87
CA LYS A 53 -16.13 19.92 12.93
C LYS A 53 -15.71 21.29 12.39
N GLY A 54 -16.33 21.68 11.31
CA GLY A 54 -16.06 22.98 10.68
C GLY A 54 -16.74 24.14 11.42
N THR A 55 -16.36 25.37 11.09
CA THR A 55 -17.00 26.59 11.60
C THR A 55 -18.46 26.74 11.20
N ASN A 56 -18.90 25.99 10.18
CA ASN A 56 -20.31 25.87 9.79
C ASN A 56 -21.11 24.89 10.65
N GLY A 57 -20.51 24.32 11.70
CA GLY A 57 -21.11 23.36 12.63
C GLY A 57 -21.25 21.95 12.07
N ARG A 58 -20.78 21.65 10.86
CA ARG A 58 -20.87 20.33 10.24
C ARG A 58 -19.61 19.52 10.48
N TRP A 59 -19.79 18.21 10.68
CA TRP A 59 -18.72 17.24 10.70
C TRP A 59 -18.42 16.75 9.29
N ALA A 60 -17.16 16.71 8.93
CA ALA A 60 -16.70 16.21 7.63
C ALA A 60 -15.38 15.43 7.77
N MET A 61 -15.16 14.45 6.92
CA MET A 61 -13.87 13.79 6.81
C MET A 61 -12.88 14.69 6.05
N PRO A 62 -11.59 14.69 6.45
CA PRO A 62 -10.56 15.39 5.72
C PRO A 62 -10.28 14.72 4.37
N ARG A 63 -9.84 15.48 3.42
CA ARG A 63 -9.35 14.99 2.13
C ARG A 63 -7.98 14.36 2.28
N GLU A 64 -7.68 13.40 1.41
CA GLU A 64 -6.39 12.69 1.33
C GLU A 64 -5.92 12.09 2.68
N PRO A 65 -6.77 11.25 3.35
CA PRO A 65 -6.42 10.70 4.64
C PRO A 65 -5.15 9.85 4.57
N ARG A 66 -4.36 9.95 5.61
CA ARG A 66 -3.18 9.12 5.91
C ARG A 66 -2.77 9.29 7.36
N MET A 67 -1.98 8.38 7.90
CA MET A 67 -1.33 8.60 9.19
C MET A 67 -0.10 9.51 9.07
N ASP A 68 0.43 9.96 10.19
CA ASP A 68 1.64 10.80 10.32
C ASP A 68 1.55 12.13 9.54
N GLY A 69 0.36 12.70 9.45
CA GLY A 69 0.10 14.01 8.89
C GLY A 69 -0.49 14.99 9.92
N CYS A 70 -0.81 16.16 9.46
CA CYS A 70 -1.58 17.16 10.20
C CYS A 70 -2.82 17.57 9.39
N LEU A 71 -3.82 18.16 10.06
CA LEU A 71 -5.03 18.65 9.44
C LEU A 71 -4.88 20.13 9.10
N VAL A 72 -4.93 20.48 7.83
CA VAL A 72 -4.87 21.86 7.34
C VAL A 72 -6.22 22.26 6.80
N ARG A 73 -6.76 23.39 7.30
CA ARG A 73 -7.99 24.00 6.78
C ARG A 73 -7.66 24.96 5.66
N ASP A 74 -8.26 24.79 4.49
CA ASP A 74 -8.14 25.72 3.38
C ASP A 74 -9.09 26.94 3.50
N VAL A 75 -9.04 27.80 2.51
CA VAL A 75 -9.84 29.03 2.45
C VAL A 75 -11.35 28.76 2.31
N ASP A 76 -11.72 27.63 1.74
CA ASP A 76 -13.10 27.19 1.55
C ASP A 76 -13.66 26.44 2.78
N GLY A 77 -12.82 26.27 3.81
CA GLY A 77 -13.17 25.56 5.04
C GLY A 77 -13.09 24.04 4.94
N VAL A 78 -12.48 23.51 3.88
CA VAL A 78 -12.23 22.09 3.70
C VAL A 78 -10.94 21.70 4.43
N TYR A 79 -10.96 20.55 5.09
CA TYR A 79 -9.79 20.03 5.79
C TYR A 79 -9.04 19.03 4.91
N TRP A 80 -7.72 19.17 4.89
CA TRP A 80 -6.79 18.32 4.14
C TRP A 80 -5.77 17.69 5.07
N VAL A 81 -5.42 16.45 4.84
CA VAL A 81 -4.26 15.84 5.51
C VAL A 81 -2.99 16.20 4.73
N ARG A 82 -2.02 16.80 5.42
CA ARG A 82 -0.71 17.14 4.86
C ARG A 82 0.42 16.61 5.74
N GLU A 83 1.54 16.28 5.11
CA GLU A 83 2.79 16.05 5.85
C GLU A 83 3.31 17.35 6.44
N GLY A 84 3.84 17.32 7.67
CA GLY A 84 4.35 18.51 8.36
C GLY A 84 5.36 19.31 7.54
N ARG A 85 6.25 18.64 6.78
CA ARG A 85 7.21 19.29 5.88
C ARG A 85 6.58 20.13 4.75
N ARG A 86 5.29 19.93 4.48
CA ARG A 86 4.57 20.61 3.39
C ARG A 86 3.72 21.79 3.84
N VAL A 87 3.59 22.02 5.14
CA VAL A 87 2.89 23.19 5.62
C VAL A 87 3.67 24.46 5.27
N ARG A 88 2.95 25.51 4.97
CA ARG A 88 3.52 26.81 4.62
C ARG A 88 3.12 27.87 5.62
N ARG A 89 3.95 28.87 5.76
CA ARG A 89 3.63 30.03 6.58
C ARG A 89 2.27 30.60 6.17
N GLY A 90 1.37 30.77 7.14
CA GLY A 90 0.01 31.22 6.92
C GLY A 90 -1.03 30.11 6.83
N ASP A 91 -0.63 28.83 6.69
CA ASP A 91 -1.57 27.71 6.75
C ASP A 91 -2.26 27.63 8.11
N ALA A 92 -3.55 27.30 8.13
CA ALA A 92 -4.33 27.08 9.34
C ALA A 92 -4.32 25.59 9.70
N VAL A 93 -3.54 25.22 10.71
CA VAL A 93 -3.40 23.83 11.17
C VAL A 93 -4.29 23.59 12.38
N VAL A 94 -5.03 22.46 12.40
CA VAL A 94 -5.86 22.06 13.54
C VAL A 94 -4.96 21.73 14.73
N VAL A 95 -5.33 22.29 15.90
CA VAL A 95 -4.66 22.07 17.17
C VAL A 95 -5.62 21.44 18.18
N GLY A 96 -5.06 20.80 19.20
CA GLY A 96 -5.83 20.03 20.18
C GLY A 96 -5.45 18.55 20.13
N LEU A 97 -5.50 17.87 21.28
CA LEU A 97 -5.07 16.48 21.43
C LEU A 97 -6.22 15.50 21.66
N ALA A 98 -7.45 16.02 21.77
CA ALA A 98 -8.63 15.18 22.01
C ALA A 98 -9.10 14.50 20.72
N GLU A 99 -9.32 13.19 20.79
CA GLU A 99 -9.78 12.33 19.69
C GLU A 99 -11.26 11.95 19.80
N ASP A 100 -11.92 12.35 20.87
CA ASP A 100 -13.29 11.94 21.21
C ASP A 100 -14.38 12.90 20.70
N GLY A 101 -14.02 13.93 19.98
CA GLY A 101 -14.93 14.93 19.42
C GLY A 101 -15.14 16.18 20.27
N ARG A 102 -14.77 16.18 21.56
CA ARG A 102 -15.01 17.33 22.46
C ARG A 102 -14.29 18.62 22.04
N GLU A 103 -13.19 18.51 21.29
CA GLU A 103 -12.42 19.64 20.75
C GLU A 103 -12.62 19.79 19.22
N GLY A 104 -13.68 19.19 18.67
CA GLY A 104 -14.01 19.30 17.26
C GLY A 104 -13.25 18.34 16.33
N VAL A 105 -12.48 17.40 16.88
CA VAL A 105 -11.89 16.27 16.13
C VAL A 105 -12.35 14.97 16.74
N LEU A 106 -12.92 14.09 15.93
CA LEU A 106 -13.36 12.74 16.32
C LEU A 106 -12.62 11.68 15.50
N VAL A 107 -11.87 10.82 16.17
CA VAL A 107 -11.31 9.59 15.58
C VAL A 107 -12.28 8.45 15.81
N HIS A 108 -12.86 7.92 14.75
CA HIS A 108 -13.92 6.90 14.83
C HIS A 108 -13.35 5.49 14.70
N ALA A 109 -12.80 4.97 15.79
CA ALA A 109 -12.08 3.69 15.81
C ALA A 109 -12.97 2.46 15.54
N HIS A 110 -14.28 2.55 15.76
CA HIS A 110 -15.21 1.42 15.69
C HIS A 110 -16.27 1.59 14.58
N GLY A 111 -15.90 2.22 13.47
CA GLY A 111 -16.83 2.50 12.38
C GLY A 111 -17.12 1.29 11.48
N PHE A 112 -16.21 0.33 11.38
CA PHE A 112 -16.37 -0.84 10.52
C PHE A 112 -16.90 -2.04 11.32
N HIS A 113 -18.02 -2.59 10.89
CA HIS A 113 -18.69 -3.75 11.51
C HIS A 113 -18.81 -4.91 10.54
N PHE A 114 -18.56 -6.13 11.03
CA PHE A 114 -18.83 -7.36 10.28
C PHE A 114 -20.22 -7.89 10.65
N GLU A 115 -21.08 -8.17 9.68
CA GLU A 115 -22.45 -8.66 9.92
C GLU A 115 -22.50 -10.06 10.56
N ASP A 116 -21.40 -10.83 10.55
CA ASP A 116 -21.33 -12.21 11.06
C ASP A 116 -20.82 -12.34 12.52
N ALA A 117 -20.85 -11.29 13.32
CA ALA A 117 -20.49 -11.36 14.75
C ALA A 117 -21.56 -12.04 15.64
N ALA A 118 -22.44 -12.87 15.08
CA ALA A 118 -23.53 -13.55 15.80
C ALA A 118 -23.12 -14.86 16.49
N HIS A 119 -21.84 -15.15 16.69
CA HIS A 119 -21.40 -16.26 17.52
C HIS A 119 -20.50 -15.77 18.64
N GLY A 120 -21.10 -15.83 19.82
CA GLY A 120 -20.65 -15.61 21.18
C GLY A 120 -19.18 -15.32 21.42
N ASP A 121 -18.97 -14.26 22.18
CA ASP A 121 -17.73 -13.81 22.79
C ASP A 121 -16.89 -14.91 23.44
N PHE A 122 -16.16 -15.67 22.66
CA PHE A 122 -15.02 -16.39 23.14
C PHE A 122 -13.77 -15.87 22.42
N HIS A 123 -13.40 -14.65 22.75
CA HIS A 123 -12.07 -14.14 22.42
C HIS A 123 -11.03 -14.84 23.29
N PHE A 124 -10.50 -15.96 22.83
CA PHE A 124 -9.18 -16.34 23.26
C PHE A 124 -8.25 -15.18 22.95
N MET A 125 -7.56 -14.71 23.97
CA MET A 125 -6.57 -13.64 23.89
C MET A 125 -5.69 -13.85 22.63
N SER A 126 -5.84 -12.99 21.67
CA SER A 126 -5.34 -13.15 20.30
C SER A 126 -3.82 -13.01 20.18
N SER A 127 -3.07 -12.82 21.26
CA SER A 127 -1.67 -12.44 21.24
C SER A 127 -0.69 -13.49 21.76
N GLN A 128 -1.11 -14.67 22.22
CA GLN A 128 -0.19 -15.60 22.90
C GLN A 128 -0.37 -17.10 22.63
N VAL A 129 -1.17 -17.50 21.67
CA VAL A 129 -1.23 -18.94 21.31
C VAL A 129 -0.55 -19.11 19.98
N SER A 130 0.58 -19.83 19.98
CA SER A 130 1.35 -20.29 18.82
C SER A 130 0.52 -21.25 17.95
N ARG A 131 -0.54 -20.77 17.33
CA ARG A 131 -1.24 -21.46 16.25
C ARG A 131 -1.05 -20.64 14.99
N GLU A 132 -0.34 -21.23 14.03
CA GLU A 132 -0.35 -20.74 12.67
C GLU A 132 -1.81 -20.60 12.24
N LYS A 133 -2.24 -19.36 11.96
CA LYS A 133 -3.56 -19.12 11.37
C LYS A 133 -3.48 -19.62 9.93
N PRO A 134 -4.40 -20.47 9.47
CA PRO A 134 -4.41 -20.88 8.08
C PRO A 134 -4.55 -19.65 7.18
N ILE A 135 -3.76 -19.62 6.11
CA ILE A 135 -3.84 -18.55 5.12
C ILE A 135 -5.08 -18.81 4.27
N ASP A 136 -6.02 -17.88 4.28
CA ASP A 136 -7.20 -17.97 3.41
C ASP A 136 -6.90 -17.38 2.03
N TYR A 137 -6.25 -18.16 1.20
CA TYR A 137 -5.95 -17.78 -0.19
C TYR A 137 -7.20 -17.52 -1.01
N ARG A 138 -8.30 -18.19 -0.69
CA ARG A 138 -9.56 -18.00 -1.40
C ARG A 138 -10.14 -16.62 -1.13
N GLN A 139 -10.11 -16.16 0.12
CA GLN A 139 -10.53 -14.81 0.48
C GLN A 139 -9.70 -13.76 -0.27
N ILE A 140 -8.37 -13.94 -0.30
CA ILE A 140 -7.45 -13.02 -1.01
C ILE A 140 -7.75 -13.03 -2.52
N ALA A 141 -7.96 -14.20 -3.11
CA ALA A 141 -8.29 -14.34 -4.53
C ALA A 141 -9.63 -13.66 -4.88
N GLN A 142 -10.65 -13.82 -4.03
CA GLN A 142 -11.94 -13.17 -4.20
C GLN A 142 -11.83 -11.64 -4.14
N LEU A 143 -11.08 -11.09 -3.18
CA LEU A 143 -10.81 -9.66 -3.12
C LEU A 143 -10.18 -9.14 -4.42
N LEU A 144 -9.14 -9.81 -4.93
CA LEU A 144 -8.48 -9.44 -6.17
C LEU A 144 -9.42 -9.51 -7.38
N VAL A 145 -10.21 -10.59 -7.49
CA VAL A 145 -11.15 -10.76 -8.60
C VAL A 145 -12.25 -9.69 -8.56
N GLU A 146 -12.73 -9.35 -7.38
CA GLU A 146 -13.72 -8.30 -7.19
C GLU A 146 -13.18 -6.91 -7.49
N GLU A 147 -11.98 -6.58 -7.01
CA GLU A 147 -11.32 -5.32 -7.36
C GLU A 147 -11.13 -5.18 -8.88
N ARG A 148 -10.71 -6.25 -9.56
CA ARG A 148 -10.61 -6.22 -11.02
C ARG A 148 -11.96 -6.00 -11.70
N LYS A 149 -13.06 -6.63 -11.23
CA LYS A 149 -14.41 -6.44 -11.77
C LYS A 149 -14.93 -5.01 -11.60
N ARG A 150 -14.51 -4.34 -10.52
CA ARG A 150 -14.90 -2.96 -10.19
C ARG A 150 -13.99 -1.92 -10.83
N GLU A 151 -13.00 -2.34 -11.62
CA GLU A 151 -11.95 -1.46 -12.16
C GLU A 151 -11.19 -0.73 -11.03
N GLY A 152 -11.01 -1.40 -9.90
CA GLY A 152 -10.29 -0.88 -8.74
C GLY A 152 -8.81 -0.66 -9.03
N HIS A 153 -8.14 0.11 -8.17
CA HIS A 153 -6.73 0.45 -8.29
C HIS A 153 -5.88 -0.35 -7.29
N VAL A 154 -5.47 -1.55 -7.71
CA VAL A 154 -4.66 -2.46 -6.89
C VAL A 154 -3.18 -2.11 -7.02
N LEU A 155 -2.57 -1.66 -5.92
CA LEU A 155 -1.14 -1.40 -5.85
C LEU A 155 -0.38 -2.63 -5.36
N TRP A 156 0.76 -2.91 -5.99
CA TRP A 156 1.69 -3.93 -5.53
C TRP A 156 3.01 -3.29 -5.08
N VAL A 157 3.44 -3.66 -3.87
CA VAL A 157 4.72 -3.26 -3.30
C VAL A 157 5.62 -4.49 -3.27
N ALA A 158 6.62 -4.50 -4.14
CA ALA A 158 7.40 -5.69 -4.42
C ALA A 158 8.83 -5.59 -3.86
N GLY A 159 9.31 -6.67 -3.28
CA GLY A 159 10.69 -6.84 -2.87
C GLY A 159 11.49 -7.78 -3.78
N PRO A 160 12.83 -7.73 -3.74
CA PRO A 160 13.69 -8.50 -4.64
C PRO A 160 13.59 -10.02 -4.46
N ALA A 161 13.13 -10.50 -3.31
CA ALA A 161 12.90 -11.92 -3.09
C ALA A 161 11.85 -12.53 -4.05
N LEU A 162 10.92 -11.73 -4.58
CA LEU A 162 10.01 -12.15 -5.65
C LEU A 162 10.76 -12.68 -6.88
N VAL A 163 11.85 -12.03 -7.25
CA VAL A 163 12.65 -12.44 -8.40
C VAL A 163 13.51 -13.65 -8.06
N HIS A 164 14.20 -13.61 -6.91
CA HIS A 164 15.12 -14.67 -6.51
C HIS A 164 14.42 -15.99 -6.16
N SER A 165 13.17 -15.93 -5.67
CA SER A 165 12.41 -17.10 -5.22
C SER A 165 11.55 -17.76 -6.30
N ARG A 166 11.77 -17.44 -7.59
CA ARG A 166 10.96 -17.93 -8.73
C ARG A 166 9.49 -17.50 -8.73
N ALA A 167 9.14 -16.46 -7.97
CA ALA A 167 7.80 -15.87 -7.99
C ALA A 167 7.60 -14.87 -9.16
N ARG A 168 8.66 -14.57 -9.89
CA ARG A 168 8.74 -13.61 -11.00
C ARG A 168 7.63 -13.82 -12.04
N ASP A 169 7.51 -15.05 -12.56
CA ASP A 169 6.55 -15.37 -13.63
C ASP A 169 5.10 -15.32 -13.14
N ASN A 170 4.86 -15.56 -11.86
CA ASN A 170 3.54 -15.38 -11.26
C ASN A 170 3.16 -13.89 -11.21
N LEU A 171 4.07 -13.00 -10.82
CA LEU A 171 3.81 -11.56 -10.86
C LEU A 171 3.59 -11.06 -12.29
N VAL A 172 4.34 -11.55 -13.27
CA VAL A 172 4.12 -11.29 -14.70
C VAL A 172 2.70 -11.71 -15.11
N TRP A 173 2.23 -12.86 -14.62
CA TRP A 173 0.86 -13.31 -14.88
C TRP A 173 -0.17 -12.34 -14.29
N PHE A 174 -0.01 -11.88 -13.04
CA PHE A 174 -0.92 -10.91 -12.42
C PHE A 174 -0.95 -9.59 -13.18
N ILE A 175 0.19 -9.09 -13.65
CA ILE A 175 0.28 -7.88 -14.46
C ILE A 175 -0.50 -8.06 -15.76
N ARG A 176 -0.24 -9.12 -16.52
CA ARG A 176 -0.87 -9.39 -17.82
C ARG A 176 -2.37 -9.67 -17.75
N ASN A 177 -2.85 -10.09 -16.60
CA ASN A 177 -4.26 -10.37 -16.38
C ASN A 177 -5.01 -9.23 -15.67
N GLY A 178 -4.41 -8.04 -15.57
CA GLY A 178 -5.08 -6.83 -15.08
C GLY A 178 -5.32 -6.81 -13.57
N PHE A 179 -4.47 -7.47 -12.78
CA PHE A 179 -4.53 -7.45 -11.31
C PHE A 179 -3.51 -6.49 -10.67
N VAL A 180 -2.81 -5.72 -11.49
CA VAL A 180 -1.80 -4.75 -11.04
C VAL A 180 -2.04 -3.44 -11.76
N GLN A 181 -2.42 -2.39 -11.04
CA GLN A 181 -2.62 -1.06 -11.60
C GLN A 181 -1.46 -0.12 -11.25
N GLY A 182 -0.55 -0.55 -10.39
CA GLY A 182 0.70 0.16 -10.11
C GLY A 182 1.68 -0.73 -9.35
N LEU A 183 2.96 -0.61 -9.68
CA LEU A 183 4.05 -1.34 -9.04
C LEU A 183 4.98 -0.36 -8.32
N LEU A 184 5.13 -0.51 -7.01
CA LEU A 184 6.05 0.26 -6.19
C LEU A 184 7.17 -0.66 -5.72
N ALA A 185 8.42 -0.33 -6.06
CA ALA A 185 9.54 -1.20 -5.77
C ALA A 185 10.85 -0.43 -5.57
N GLY A 186 11.87 -1.11 -5.09
CA GLY A 186 13.24 -0.61 -5.10
C GLY A 186 13.96 -0.93 -6.40
N ASN A 187 15.02 -0.21 -6.69
CA ASN A 187 15.94 -0.45 -7.82
C ASN A 187 16.34 -1.94 -7.93
N ALA A 188 16.57 -2.61 -6.81
CA ALA A 188 17.02 -4.01 -6.80
C ALA A 188 16.01 -4.98 -7.46
N VAL A 189 14.69 -4.74 -7.33
CA VAL A 189 13.68 -5.58 -8.00
C VAL A 189 13.84 -5.50 -9.52
N ALA A 190 13.93 -4.29 -10.05
CA ALA A 190 14.08 -4.07 -11.49
C ALA A 190 15.42 -4.58 -12.01
N VAL A 191 16.51 -4.33 -11.29
CA VAL A 191 17.85 -4.81 -11.67
C VAL A 191 17.88 -6.33 -11.81
N HIS A 192 17.37 -7.06 -10.80
CA HIS A 192 17.41 -8.52 -10.82
C HIS A 192 16.40 -9.13 -11.80
N ASP A 193 15.26 -8.48 -12.01
CA ASP A 193 14.31 -8.89 -13.05
C ASP A 193 14.91 -8.75 -14.45
N ILE A 194 15.60 -7.64 -14.72
CA ILE A 194 16.27 -7.38 -15.99
C ILE A 194 17.50 -8.27 -16.15
N GLU A 195 18.27 -8.52 -15.08
CA GLU A 195 19.36 -9.50 -15.07
C GLU A 195 18.85 -10.87 -15.51
N ALA A 196 17.72 -11.31 -14.92
CA ALA A 196 17.11 -12.58 -15.30
C ALA A 196 16.65 -12.61 -16.77
N ALA A 197 16.14 -11.48 -17.28
CA ALA A 197 15.69 -11.38 -18.66
C ALA A 197 16.83 -11.41 -19.70
N ILE A 198 17.96 -10.75 -19.39
CA ILE A 198 19.07 -10.57 -20.34
C ILE A 198 20.13 -11.67 -20.22
N VAL A 199 20.42 -12.09 -18.98
CA VAL A 199 21.55 -12.99 -18.67
C VAL A 199 21.05 -14.39 -18.26
N GLY A 200 19.81 -14.51 -17.84
CA GLY A 200 19.24 -15.78 -17.33
C GLY A 200 19.64 -16.11 -15.88
N THR A 201 20.21 -15.14 -15.17
CA THR A 201 20.65 -15.32 -13.77
C THR A 201 20.03 -14.28 -12.86
N THR A 202 19.98 -14.54 -11.55
CA THR A 202 19.70 -13.57 -10.51
C THR A 202 20.79 -13.60 -9.47
N LEU A 203 21.42 -12.46 -9.17
CA LEU A 203 22.62 -12.39 -8.33
C LEU A 203 23.75 -13.30 -8.83
N GLY A 204 23.86 -13.48 -10.14
CA GLY A 204 24.84 -14.36 -10.77
C GLY A 204 24.59 -15.86 -10.55
N MET A 205 23.40 -16.25 -10.09
CA MET A 205 23.01 -17.63 -9.90
C MET A 205 21.96 -18.06 -10.92
N THR A 206 22.05 -19.28 -11.40
CA THR A 206 21.04 -19.90 -12.27
C THR A 206 19.73 -20.13 -11.52
N SER A 207 18.67 -20.47 -12.25
CA SER A 207 17.39 -20.86 -11.68
C SER A 207 17.48 -22.11 -10.74
N ASN A 208 18.54 -22.90 -10.85
CA ASN A 208 18.79 -24.06 -10.00
C ASN A 208 19.63 -23.74 -8.76
N GLY A 209 20.02 -22.47 -8.57
CA GLY A 209 20.83 -22.02 -7.44
C GLY A 209 22.34 -22.27 -7.62
N GLU A 210 22.79 -22.55 -8.83
CA GLU A 210 24.20 -22.75 -9.11
C GLU A 210 24.88 -21.44 -9.51
N PRO A 211 26.06 -21.11 -8.98
CA PRO A 211 26.79 -19.91 -9.36
C PRO A 211 27.30 -20.01 -10.81
N THR A 212 27.21 -18.93 -11.56
CA THR A 212 27.75 -18.85 -12.91
C THR A 212 29.13 -18.20 -12.94
N VAL A 213 29.95 -18.59 -13.90
CA VAL A 213 31.26 -17.95 -14.10
C VAL A 213 31.07 -16.46 -14.45
N GLY A 214 31.68 -15.57 -13.67
CA GLY A 214 31.49 -14.13 -13.84
C GLY A 214 30.14 -13.59 -13.38
N GLY A 215 29.35 -14.39 -12.66
CA GLY A 215 27.99 -14.03 -12.20
C GLY A 215 27.93 -12.76 -11.34
N HIS A 216 29.01 -12.44 -10.60
CA HIS A 216 29.12 -11.20 -9.83
C HIS A 216 28.99 -9.92 -10.69
N SER A 217 29.21 -10.00 -12.00
CA SER A 217 29.07 -8.87 -12.94
C SER A 217 27.72 -8.83 -13.65
N ALA A 218 26.87 -9.84 -13.48
CA ALA A 218 25.64 -9.99 -14.26
C ALA A 218 24.66 -8.81 -14.07
N HIS A 219 24.42 -8.41 -12.82
CA HIS A 219 23.58 -7.26 -12.51
C HIS A 219 24.13 -5.94 -13.07
N MET A 220 25.45 -5.73 -13.04
CA MET A 220 26.08 -4.54 -13.62
C MET A 220 25.94 -4.50 -15.15
N ARG A 221 26.02 -5.67 -15.81
CA ARG A 221 25.77 -5.79 -17.26
C ARG A 221 24.33 -5.46 -17.61
N ALA A 222 23.37 -5.91 -16.82
CA ALA A 222 21.97 -5.57 -16.97
C ALA A 222 21.74 -4.05 -16.84
N ILE A 223 22.27 -3.43 -15.78
CA ILE A 223 22.20 -1.98 -15.58
C ILE A 223 22.81 -1.24 -16.79
N ASN A 224 23.99 -1.67 -17.25
CA ASN A 224 24.67 -1.02 -18.37
C ASN A 224 23.93 -1.19 -19.70
N ALA A 225 23.23 -2.30 -19.91
CA ALA A 225 22.39 -2.50 -21.08
C ALA A 225 21.22 -1.49 -21.12
N VAL A 226 20.52 -1.30 -19.98
CA VAL A 226 19.46 -0.29 -19.87
C VAL A 226 19.99 1.13 -20.00
N ARG A 227 21.16 1.44 -19.42
CA ARG A 227 21.79 2.76 -19.57
C ARG A 227 22.13 3.08 -21.04
N ARG A 228 22.55 2.09 -21.82
CA ARG A 228 22.77 2.26 -23.27
C ARG A 228 21.48 2.50 -24.03
N ALA A 229 20.39 1.87 -23.61
CA ALA A 229 19.08 2.11 -24.19
C ALA A 229 18.46 3.47 -23.78
N GLY A 230 18.88 4.03 -22.65
CA GLY A 230 18.43 5.30 -22.12
C GLY A 230 17.33 5.18 -21.05
N SER A 231 16.45 4.20 -21.16
CA SER A 231 15.41 3.88 -20.16
C SER A 231 15.00 2.41 -20.21
N ILE A 232 14.20 1.97 -19.25
CA ILE A 232 13.61 0.62 -19.24
C ILE A 232 12.65 0.46 -20.42
N GLU A 233 11.82 1.47 -20.70
CA GLU A 233 10.86 1.47 -21.81
C GLU A 233 11.59 1.38 -23.15
N ALA A 234 12.66 2.15 -23.34
CA ALA A 234 13.47 2.07 -24.54
C ALA A 234 14.16 0.70 -24.69
N ALA A 235 14.62 0.10 -23.58
CA ALA A 235 15.21 -1.23 -23.59
C ALA A 235 14.20 -2.34 -23.92
N VAL A 236 12.93 -2.17 -23.58
CA VAL A 236 11.83 -3.05 -24.01
C VAL A 236 11.51 -2.84 -25.47
N THR A 237 11.38 -1.59 -25.91
CA THR A 237 11.05 -1.25 -27.31
C THR A 237 12.10 -1.73 -28.31
N ASN A 238 13.37 -1.69 -27.94
CA ASN A 238 14.47 -2.17 -28.81
C ASN A 238 14.84 -3.65 -28.57
N GLU A 239 13.96 -4.39 -27.89
CA GLU A 239 14.10 -5.83 -27.62
C GLU A 239 15.35 -6.22 -26.80
N THR A 240 15.98 -5.28 -26.09
CA THR A 240 17.05 -5.58 -25.13
C THR A 240 16.47 -6.35 -23.92
N ILE A 241 15.25 -6.01 -23.51
CA ILE A 241 14.48 -6.71 -22.48
C ILE A 241 13.25 -7.34 -23.15
N THR A 242 13.20 -8.67 -23.20
CA THR A 242 12.16 -9.42 -23.91
C THR A 242 11.20 -10.17 -22.97
N GLY A 243 11.33 -10.03 -21.66
CA GLY A 243 10.50 -10.70 -20.68
C GLY A 243 10.71 -10.21 -19.26
N GLY A 244 9.86 -10.64 -18.34
CA GLY A 244 9.95 -10.31 -16.93
C GLY A 244 8.95 -9.27 -16.47
N ILE A 245 9.11 -8.87 -15.21
CA ILE A 245 8.20 -7.94 -14.52
C ILE A 245 8.23 -6.56 -15.20
N MET A 246 9.42 -6.02 -15.42
CA MET A 246 9.57 -4.68 -16.02
C MET A 246 9.08 -4.66 -17.47
N HIS A 247 9.37 -5.71 -18.25
CA HIS A 247 8.81 -5.87 -19.58
C HIS A 247 7.28 -5.91 -19.56
N ALA A 248 6.69 -6.71 -18.66
CA ALA A 248 5.24 -6.80 -18.54
C ALA A 248 4.61 -5.46 -18.15
N CYS A 249 5.20 -4.71 -17.21
CA CYS A 249 4.73 -3.37 -16.85
C CYS A 249 4.72 -2.41 -18.05
N VAL A 250 5.78 -2.43 -18.87
CA VAL A 250 5.86 -1.56 -20.06
C VAL A 250 4.81 -1.96 -21.10
N ILE A 251 4.68 -3.25 -21.41
CA ILE A 251 3.74 -3.74 -22.46
C ILE A 251 2.29 -3.54 -22.05
N GLU A 252 1.95 -3.78 -20.77
CA GLU A 252 0.58 -3.64 -20.25
C GLU A 252 0.30 -2.21 -19.74
N HIS A 253 1.21 -1.27 -19.96
CA HIS A 253 1.10 0.13 -19.53
C HIS A 253 0.83 0.29 -18.03
N VAL A 254 1.35 -0.61 -17.19
CA VAL A 254 1.27 -0.52 -15.74
C VAL A 254 2.35 0.45 -15.24
N PRO A 255 1.98 1.57 -14.59
CA PRO A 255 2.94 2.50 -14.04
C PRO A 255 3.76 1.85 -12.92
N PHE A 256 5.03 2.19 -12.85
CA PHE A 256 5.92 1.73 -11.79
C PHE A 256 6.78 2.87 -11.23
N ILE A 257 7.00 2.83 -9.92
CA ILE A 257 7.92 3.73 -9.22
C ILE A 257 9.05 2.91 -8.65
N LEU A 258 10.27 3.23 -9.06
CA LEU A 258 11.49 2.60 -8.57
C LEU A 258 12.26 3.57 -7.69
N CYS A 259 12.53 3.17 -6.45
CA CYS A 259 13.26 3.99 -5.48
C CYS A 259 14.68 3.50 -5.30
N GLY A 260 15.61 4.44 -5.20
CA GLY A 260 17.00 4.19 -4.89
C GLY A 260 17.21 3.81 -3.42
N SER A 261 18.37 3.24 -3.15
CA SER A 261 18.84 2.86 -1.82
C SER A 261 20.32 3.18 -1.69
N ILE A 262 20.79 3.42 -0.46
CA ILE A 262 22.23 3.59 -0.17
C ILE A 262 23.07 2.34 -0.51
N ARG A 263 22.42 1.22 -0.83
CA ARG A 263 23.05 -0.05 -1.21
C ARG A 263 23.26 -0.18 -2.73
N ASP A 264 22.71 0.75 -3.53
CA ASP A 264 22.76 0.64 -4.99
C ASP A 264 24.13 1.10 -5.52
N ASP A 265 24.81 0.21 -6.24
CA ASP A 265 26.08 0.46 -6.91
C ASP A 265 25.90 1.17 -8.28
N GLY A 266 24.91 2.02 -8.36
CA GLY A 266 24.51 2.75 -9.55
C GLY A 266 23.13 2.32 -10.04
N PRO A 267 22.10 3.12 -9.76
CA PRO A 267 20.72 2.79 -10.07
C PRO A 267 20.47 2.80 -11.58
N LEU A 268 19.41 2.09 -12.00
CA LEU A 268 18.87 2.16 -13.36
C LEU A 268 18.42 3.58 -13.71
N PRO A 269 18.40 3.95 -14.99
CA PRO A 269 17.74 5.16 -15.45
C PRO A 269 16.26 5.19 -14.99
N GLY A 270 15.78 6.35 -14.54
CA GLY A 270 14.42 6.51 -14.05
C GLY A 270 14.21 6.14 -12.58
N VAL A 271 15.21 5.59 -11.88
CA VAL A 271 15.16 5.35 -10.44
C VAL A 271 15.27 6.69 -9.69
N ILE A 272 14.32 6.92 -8.77
CA ILE A 272 14.29 8.13 -7.95
C ILE A 272 15.20 7.91 -6.73
N THR A 273 16.30 8.64 -6.67
CA THR A 273 17.32 8.49 -5.60
C THR A 273 17.11 9.43 -4.41
N ASP A 274 16.36 10.51 -4.59
CA ASP A 274 15.94 11.37 -3.49
C ASP A 274 14.76 10.72 -2.75
N ALA A 275 14.89 10.49 -1.45
CA ALA A 275 13.89 9.79 -0.64
C ALA A 275 12.56 10.57 -0.54
N VAL A 276 12.61 11.90 -0.51
CA VAL A 276 11.41 12.74 -0.43
C VAL A 276 10.68 12.74 -1.77
N ALA A 277 11.41 12.91 -2.87
CA ALA A 277 10.85 12.82 -4.21
C ALA A 277 10.25 11.43 -4.49
N ALA A 278 10.88 10.35 -4.00
CA ALA A 278 10.35 9.00 -4.10
C ALA A 278 9.02 8.84 -3.35
N GLN A 279 8.93 9.35 -2.11
CA GLN A 279 7.68 9.36 -1.36
C GLN A 279 6.58 10.15 -2.10
N ASP A 280 6.92 11.29 -2.69
CA ASP A 280 5.97 12.11 -3.43
C ASP A 280 5.43 11.39 -4.67
N ALA A 281 6.31 10.72 -5.42
CA ALA A 281 5.93 9.90 -6.56
C ALA A 281 5.04 8.71 -6.15
N MET A 282 5.40 7.98 -5.08
CA MET A 282 4.58 6.90 -4.54
C MET A 282 3.22 7.42 -4.04
N ARG A 283 3.19 8.60 -3.40
CA ARG A 283 1.97 9.19 -2.86
C ARG A 283 0.94 9.48 -3.94
N ALA A 284 1.35 9.84 -5.15
CA ALA A 284 0.45 10.04 -6.27
C ALA A 284 -0.37 8.76 -6.59
N HIS A 285 0.23 7.57 -6.41
CA HIS A 285 -0.44 6.29 -6.61
C HIS A 285 -1.23 5.84 -5.38
N THR A 286 -0.67 5.99 -4.17
CA THR A 286 -1.35 5.53 -2.95
C THR A 286 -2.68 6.24 -2.69
N LYS A 287 -2.85 7.47 -3.15
CA LYS A 287 -4.12 8.21 -3.07
C LYS A 287 -5.26 7.57 -3.87
N GLN A 288 -4.95 6.82 -4.90
CA GLN A 288 -5.92 6.18 -5.79
C GLN A 288 -6.17 4.72 -5.42
N ALA A 289 -5.38 4.17 -4.49
CA ALA A 289 -5.45 2.77 -4.14
C ALA A 289 -6.81 2.39 -3.57
N THR A 290 -7.37 1.29 -4.06
CA THR A 290 -8.54 0.61 -3.50
C THR A 290 -8.17 -0.70 -2.82
N MET A 291 -6.97 -1.22 -3.11
CA MET A 291 -6.36 -2.40 -2.48
C MET A 291 -4.84 -2.31 -2.59
N CYS A 292 -4.12 -2.90 -1.64
CA CYS A 292 -2.66 -2.98 -1.68
C CYS A 292 -2.15 -4.37 -1.34
N VAL A 293 -1.18 -4.86 -2.13
CA VAL A 293 -0.45 -6.12 -1.86
C VAL A 293 1.02 -5.79 -1.64
N MET A 294 1.52 -6.07 -0.46
CA MET A 294 2.91 -5.83 -0.06
C MET A 294 3.61 -7.17 0.13
N ILE A 295 4.70 -7.40 -0.58
CA ILE A 295 5.35 -8.71 -0.58
C ILE A 295 6.87 -8.60 -0.58
N ALA A 296 7.49 -9.31 0.37
CA ALA A 296 8.92 -9.52 0.47
C ALA A 296 9.77 -8.24 0.55
N THR A 297 9.23 -7.17 1.15
CA THR A 297 9.96 -5.93 1.39
C THR A 297 9.46 -5.22 2.65
N ALA A 298 10.32 -5.09 3.64
CA ALA A 298 9.98 -4.43 4.90
C ALA A 298 9.92 -2.90 4.75
N LEU A 299 10.99 -2.31 4.21
CA LEU A 299 11.16 -0.86 4.18
C LEU A 299 10.11 -0.17 3.31
N HIS A 300 9.93 -0.66 2.06
CA HIS A 300 8.93 -0.08 1.16
C HIS A 300 7.50 -0.33 1.66
N SER A 301 7.22 -1.50 2.22
CA SER A 301 5.90 -1.80 2.79
C SER A 301 5.54 -0.88 3.95
N ILE A 302 6.49 -0.61 4.86
CA ILE A 302 6.27 0.33 5.98
C ILE A 302 6.04 1.75 5.43
N ALA A 303 6.85 2.19 4.47
CA ALA A 303 6.73 3.52 3.88
C ALA A 303 5.39 3.69 3.15
N VAL A 304 5.01 2.72 2.33
CA VAL A 304 3.73 2.73 1.60
C VAL A 304 2.57 2.61 2.58
N GLY A 305 2.63 1.75 3.59
CA GLY A 305 1.60 1.61 4.62
C GLY A 305 1.31 2.94 5.34
N ASN A 306 2.35 3.73 5.66
CA ASN A 306 2.16 5.05 6.25
C ASN A 306 1.52 6.07 5.27
N MET A 307 1.67 5.86 3.97
CA MET A 307 1.11 6.73 2.93
C MET A 307 -0.29 6.32 2.47
N LEU A 308 -0.66 5.06 2.63
CA LEU A 308 -1.98 4.57 2.25
C LEU A 308 -3.07 5.19 3.11
N PRO A 309 -4.23 5.51 2.53
CA PRO A 309 -5.45 5.72 3.31
C PRO A 309 -5.88 4.37 3.90
N ALA A 310 -6.44 4.38 5.11
CA ALA A 310 -7.03 3.16 5.68
C ALA A 310 -8.42 2.86 5.09
N TYR A 311 -9.03 3.86 4.49
CA TYR A 311 -10.35 3.82 3.86
C TYR A 311 -10.39 4.77 2.67
N TYR A 312 -11.35 4.56 1.80
CA TYR A 312 -11.65 5.45 0.68
C TYR A 312 -13.16 5.64 0.54
N GLU A 313 -13.57 6.70 -0.13
CA GLU A 313 -14.98 6.98 -0.40
C GLU A 313 -15.34 6.44 -1.79
N ASP A 314 -16.21 5.44 -1.80
CA ASP A 314 -16.77 4.85 -3.02
C ASP A 314 -18.15 5.45 -3.28
N SER A 315 -18.45 5.79 -4.53
CA SER A 315 -19.70 6.47 -4.91
C SER A 315 -20.96 5.62 -4.66
N GLN A 316 -20.85 4.30 -4.63
CA GLN A 316 -21.96 3.37 -4.46
C GLN A 316 -22.00 2.74 -3.05
N ARG A 317 -20.82 2.47 -2.47
CA ARG A 317 -20.68 1.77 -1.18
C ARG A 317 -20.45 2.71 0.00
N GLY A 318 -20.22 4.01 -0.26
CA GLY A 318 -19.86 4.97 0.78
C GLY A 318 -18.42 4.82 1.24
N ILE A 319 -18.18 4.83 2.56
CA ILE A 319 -16.84 4.66 3.13
C ILE A 319 -16.49 3.18 3.16
N VAL A 320 -15.46 2.82 2.41
CA VAL A 320 -14.95 1.45 2.27
C VAL A 320 -13.56 1.36 2.86
N GLU A 321 -13.30 0.29 3.58
CA GLU A 321 -11.99 -0.02 4.07
C GLU A 321 -11.06 -0.44 2.92
N LEU A 322 -9.79 -0.04 2.99
CA LEU A 322 -8.78 -0.41 1.99
C LEU A 322 -8.12 -1.73 2.38
N PRO A 323 -8.42 -2.85 1.69
CA PRO A 323 -7.78 -4.13 1.97
C PRO A 323 -6.28 -4.04 1.72
N THR A 324 -5.49 -4.44 2.73
CA THR A 324 -4.03 -4.51 2.59
C THR A 324 -3.55 -5.89 2.93
N ILE A 325 -2.80 -6.51 2.04
CA ILE A 325 -2.22 -7.84 2.20
C ILE A 325 -0.72 -7.68 2.39
N CYS A 326 -0.20 -8.15 3.51
CA CYS A 326 1.21 -8.06 3.87
C CYS A 326 1.80 -9.47 3.94
N VAL A 327 2.74 -9.76 3.05
CA VAL A 327 3.36 -11.08 2.90
C VAL A 327 4.85 -10.99 3.15
N ASP A 328 5.33 -11.70 4.16
CA ASP A 328 6.76 -11.83 4.44
C ASP A 328 7.04 -13.16 5.14
N ALA A 329 8.27 -13.65 5.03
CA ALA A 329 8.71 -14.84 5.76
C ALA A 329 8.95 -14.57 7.25
N SER A 330 9.00 -13.31 7.67
CA SER A 330 9.21 -12.88 9.05
C SER A 330 7.90 -12.46 9.71
N GLU A 331 7.46 -13.19 10.73
CA GLU A 331 6.30 -12.82 11.56
C GLU A 331 6.45 -11.42 12.18
N PHE A 332 7.66 -11.06 12.58
CA PHE A 332 7.94 -9.73 13.14
C PHE A 332 7.65 -8.60 12.15
N LEU A 333 7.98 -8.78 10.87
CA LEU A 333 7.67 -7.79 9.83
C LEU A 333 6.18 -7.69 9.56
N VAL A 334 5.51 -8.84 9.45
CA VAL A 334 4.07 -8.89 9.24
C VAL A 334 3.32 -8.21 10.39
N SER A 335 3.74 -8.45 11.63
CA SER A 335 3.16 -7.78 12.80
C SER A 335 3.37 -6.27 12.79
N LYS A 336 4.58 -5.81 12.46
CA LYS A 336 4.85 -4.36 12.32
C LYS A 336 4.02 -3.68 11.26
N LEU A 337 3.75 -4.36 10.15
CA LEU A 337 2.93 -3.82 9.07
C LEU A 337 1.45 -3.72 9.49
N LYS A 338 0.96 -4.69 10.27
CA LYS A 338 -0.37 -4.63 10.87
C LYS A 338 -0.55 -3.44 11.82
N ASP A 339 0.47 -3.17 12.62
CA ASP A 339 0.40 -2.11 13.63
C ASP A 339 0.48 -0.70 13.02
N ARG A 340 1.03 -0.56 11.81
CA ARG A 340 1.35 0.75 11.23
C ARG A 340 0.51 1.15 10.02
N GLY A 341 0.01 0.20 9.26
CA GLY A 341 -0.42 0.55 7.91
C GLY A 341 -1.90 0.77 7.77
N THR A 342 -2.70 -0.22 8.07
CA THR A 342 -4.13 -0.16 7.81
C THR A 342 -4.88 -0.90 8.90
N HIS A 343 -6.09 -0.47 9.17
CA HIS A 343 -6.96 -1.09 10.17
C HIS A 343 -7.20 -2.59 9.88
N GLN A 344 -7.15 -3.00 8.61
CA GLN A 344 -7.32 -4.40 8.18
C GLN A 344 -6.15 -4.89 7.31
N ALA A 345 -4.96 -4.97 7.87
CA ALA A 345 -3.90 -5.69 7.19
C ALA A 345 -4.09 -7.21 7.39
N ILE A 346 -4.27 -7.93 6.30
CA ILE A 346 -4.18 -9.39 6.26
C ILE A 346 -2.69 -9.76 6.26
N GLY A 347 -2.19 -10.18 7.40
CA GLY A 347 -0.80 -10.64 7.52
C GLY A 347 -0.65 -12.09 7.13
N VAL A 348 0.28 -12.39 6.24
CA VAL A 348 0.60 -13.72 5.75
C VAL A 348 2.07 -14.01 5.98
N VAL A 349 2.37 -14.94 6.88
CA VAL A 349 3.75 -15.38 7.16
C VAL A 349 4.05 -16.58 6.26
N THR A 350 4.75 -16.32 5.16
CA THR A 350 5.18 -17.35 4.21
C THR A 350 6.24 -16.80 3.27
N ASN A 351 6.89 -17.66 2.50
CA ASN A 351 7.81 -17.22 1.46
C ASN A 351 7.05 -16.71 0.20
N ALA A 352 7.70 -15.83 -0.55
CA ALA A 352 7.10 -15.20 -1.73
C ALA A 352 6.74 -16.20 -2.84
N GLN A 353 7.53 -17.26 -3.02
CA GLN A 353 7.30 -18.26 -4.06
C GLN A 353 5.99 -19.03 -3.83
N ASP A 354 5.80 -19.56 -2.63
CA ASP A 354 4.63 -20.35 -2.30
C ASP A 354 3.37 -19.48 -2.33
N PHE A 355 3.47 -18.28 -1.74
CA PHE A 355 2.36 -17.34 -1.76
C PHE A 355 1.90 -17.04 -3.18
N MET A 356 2.80 -16.62 -4.05
CA MET A 356 2.47 -16.21 -5.42
C MET A 356 1.95 -17.37 -6.26
N SER A 357 2.51 -18.59 -6.07
CA SER A 357 2.10 -19.78 -6.83
C SER A 357 0.69 -20.23 -6.43
N ILE A 358 0.41 -20.31 -5.13
CA ILE A 358 -0.90 -20.72 -4.63
C ILE A 358 -1.96 -19.66 -4.94
N LEU A 359 -1.63 -18.38 -4.72
CA LEU A 359 -2.56 -17.29 -5.03
C LEU A 359 -2.96 -17.27 -6.49
N ARG A 360 -2.00 -17.41 -7.42
CA ARG A 360 -2.28 -17.47 -8.86
C ARG A 360 -3.27 -18.58 -9.19
N VAL A 361 -3.00 -19.81 -8.76
CA VAL A 361 -3.89 -20.98 -9.02
C VAL A 361 -5.27 -20.74 -8.43
N THR A 362 -5.35 -20.13 -7.25
CA THR A 362 -6.63 -19.83 -6.59
C THR A 362 -7.41 -18.77 -7.35
N VAL A 363 -6.74 -17.70 -7.83
CA VAL A 363 -7.37 -16.66 -8.65
C VAL A 363 -7.85 -17.22 -9.99
N GLU A 364 -7.05 -18.08 -10.65
CA GLU A 364 -7.45 -18.76 -11.88
C GLU A 364 -8.74 -19.61 -11.67
N ALA A 365 -8.83 -20.30 -10.53
CA ALA A 365 -10.01 -21.09 -10.17
C ALA A 365 -11.25 -20.21 -9.89
N GLU A 366 -11.10 -19.09 -9.17
CA GLU A 366 -12.20 -18.14 -8.92
C GLU A 366 -12.71 -17.49 -10.21
N ILE A 367 -11.82 -17.17 -11.16
CA ILE A 367 -12.23 -16.66 -12.49
C ILE A 367 -13.00 -17.73 -13.28
N ALA A 368 -12.55 -18.98 -13.23
CA ALA A 368 -13.20 -20.09 -13.94
C ALA A 368 -14.57 -20.45 -13.35
N GLY A 369 -14.71 -20.39 -12.02
CA GLY A 369 -15.96 -20.65 -11.31
C GLY A 369 -17.00 -19.54 -11.41
N ALA A 370 -16.59 -18.33 -11.83
CA ALA A 370 -17.47 -17.19 -12.05
C ALA A 370 -18.06 -17.12 -13.47
N ARG A 371 -17.65 -18.02 -14.37
CA ARG A 371 -18.21 -18.20 -15.72
C ARG A 371 -19.30 -19.25 -15.70
#